data_d4b2a4c6519277e38e87e95881256c72
#
_entry.id   d4b2a4c6519277e38e87e95881256c72
#
_cell.length_a   1.000
_cell.length_b   1.000
_cell.length_c   1.000
_cell.angle_alpha   90.00
_cell.angle_beta   90.00
_cell.angle_gamma   90.00
#
_symmetry.space_group_name_H-M   'P 1'
#
loop_
_entity.id
_entity.type
_entity.pdbx_description
1 polymer ?
#
loop_
_entity_poly.entity_id
_entity_poly.type
_entity_poly.pdbx_seq_one_letter_code
_entity_poly.pdbx_strand_id
1 'polypeptide(L)'
;MTLVLYPGRTSLAALREIWEGAGEIILDPDARPGVDAAAALIAGAAAGDAPVYGVNTGFGKLASIKIPLEDTATLQRNLILSHCAGVGSPTPPEVVRLMMALKLLSLGRGASGVRWEVVAQIERLLAAGIIPHVPVRGSVGASGDLAPLAHMTAVMLGEGRVVHDGGIIPAAEALKAHGIAPIALGPKEGLALINGTQFSTAYALSGLFQAWDTAEAAIVTASLSTDAIMGSTAPLRPEIHALRGHQGQID
;
A
#
# COMPACT_ATOMS: atom_id res chain seq x y z
N MET A 1 -16.93 -7.19 -9.39
CA MET A 1 -17.10 -5.73 -9.42
C MET A 1 -15.71 -5.11 -9.43
N THR A 2 -15.43 -4.16 -10.32
CA THR A 2 -14.15 -3.46 -10.39
C THR A 2 -14.22 -2.21 -9.52
N LEU A 3 -13.30 -2.05 -8.58
CA LEU A 3 -13.17 -0.86 -7.75
C LEU A 3 -12.10 0.07 -8.34
N VAL A 4 -12.52 1.30 -8.67
CA VAL A 4 -11.61 2.32 -9.22
C VAL A 4 -11.07 3.20 -8.09
N LEU A 5 -9.76 3.31 -8.00
CA LEU A 5 -9.04 4.13 -7.04
C LEU A 5 -8.79 5.54 -7.60
N TYR A 6 -9.31 6.56 -6.95
CA TYR A 6 -9.15 7.96 -7.33
C TYR A 6 -8.09 8.65 -6.45
N PRO A 7 -6.90 9.00 -6.97
CA PRO A 7 -5.86 9.66 -6.19
C PRO A 7 -6.35 10.94 -5.51
N GLY A 8 -6.29 10.97 -4.18
CA GLY A 8 -6.74 12.11 -3.36
C GLY A 8 -8.26 12.20 -3.13
N ARG A 9 -9.06 11.27 -3.65
CA ARG A 9 -10.54 11.28 -3.51
C ARG A 9 -11.13 9.93 -3.11
N THR A 10 -10.30 8.89 -2.93
CA THR A 10 -10.77 7.57 -2.48
C THR A 10 -11.31 7.65 -1.05
N SER A 11 -12.53 7.18 -0.85
CA SER A 11 -13.21 7.22 0.45
C SER A 11 -12.73 6.12 1.39
N LEU A 12 -12.97 6.29 2.70
CA LEU A 12 -12.74 5.22 3.69
C LEU A 12 -13.59 3.99 3.41
N ALA A 13 -14.82 4.16 2.91
CA ALA A 13 -15.68 3.05 2.54
C ALA A 13 -15.04 2.18 1.43
N ALA A 14 -14.52 2.81 0.37
CA ALA A 14 -13.81 2.09 -0.69
C ALA A 14 -12.55 1.37 -0.17
N LEU A 15 -11.79 1.98 0.76
CA LEU A 15 -10.64 1.33 1.38
C LEU A 15 -11.06 0.16 2.28
N ARG A 16 -12.23 0.25 2.93
CA ARG A 16 -12.80 -0.87 3.70
C ARG A 16 -13.19 -2.04 2.79
N GLU A 17 -13.83 -1.78 1.65
CA GLU A 17 -14.13 -2.82 0.66
C GLU A 17 -12.87 -3.57 0.20
N ILE A 18 -11.76 -2.85 0.00
CA ILE A 18 -10.45 -3.46 -0.33
C ILE A 18 -9.95 -4.37 0.80
N TRP A 19 -10.06 -3.89 2.03
CA TRP A 19 -9.67 -4.66 3.22
C TRP A 19 -10.53 -5.92 3.37
N GLU A 20 -11.82 -5.84 3.12
CA GLU A 20 -12.77 -6.96 3.17
C GLU A 20 -12.62 -7.94 1.99
N GLY A 21 -11.79 -7.64 1.00
CA GLY A 21 -11.52 -8.54 -0.12
C GLY A 21 -12.26 -8.21 -1.41
N ALA A 22 -12.61 -6.93 -1.62
CA ALA A 22 -13.18 -6.49 -2.90
C ALA A 22 -12.41 -7.04 -4.10
N GLY A 23 -13.12 -7.27 -5.20
CA GLY A 23 -12.63 -7.91 -6.41
C GLY A 23 -11.46 -7.18 -7.10
N GLU A 24 -11.59 -6.93 -8.39
CA GLU A 24 -10.56 -6.25 -9.16
C GLU A 24 -10.39 -4.80 -8.70
N ILE A 25 -9.14 -4.38 -8.50
CA ILE A 25 -8.78 -3.02 -8.06
C ILE A 25 -7.91 -2.39 -9.14
N ILE A 26 -8.32 -1.24 -9.66
CA ILE A 26 -7.57 -0.48 -10.67
C ILE A 26 -7.41 0.99 -10.24
N LEU A 27 -6.33 1.61 -10.67
CA LEU A 27 -6.16 3.04 -10.56
C LEU A 27 -7.00 3.74 -11.63
N ASP A 28 -7.55 4.92 -11.30
CA ASP A 28 -8.24 5.77 -12.28
C ASP A 28 -7.36 5.98 -13.53
N PRO A 29 -7.79 5.55 -14.72
CA PRO A 29 -7.01 5.73 -15.95
C PRO A 29 -6.64 7.18 -16.25
N ASP A 30 -7.42 8.14 -15.77
CA ASP A 30 -7.17 9.57 -15.92
C ASP A 30 -5.91 10.05 -15.16
N ALA A 31 -5.38 9.22 -14.24
CA ALA A 31 -4.09 9.47 -13.59
C ALA A 31 -2.89 9.24 -14.52
N ARG A 32 -3.05 8.45 -15.59
CA ARG A 32 -1.96 8.01 -16.46
C ARG A 32 -1.17 9.16 -17.12
N PRO A 33 -1.79 10.18 -17.70
CA PRO A 33 -1.03 11.28 -18.32
C PRO A 33 -0.07 11.97 -17.35
N GLY A 34 -0.48 12.17 -16.09
CA GLY A 34 0.37 12.75 -15.06
C GLY A 34 1.53 11.83 -14.65
N VAL A 35 1.27 10.54 -14.54
CA VAL A 35 2.30 9.51 -14.24
C VAL A 35 3.33 9.46 -15.37
N ASP A 36 2.88 9.38 -16.63
CA ASP A 36 3.75 9.31 -17.79
C ASP A 36 4.59 10.59 -17.96
N ALA A 37 4.02 11.78 -17.70
CA ALA A 37 4.75 13.04 -17.73
C ALA A 37 5.86 13.08 -16.67
N ALA A 38 5.58 12.63 -15.45
CA ALA A 38 6.59 12.56 -14.39
C ALA A 38 7.69 11.53 -14.72
N ALA A 39 7.33 10.39 -15.32
CA ALA A 39 8.29 9.38 -15.78
C ALA A 39 9.23 9.94 -16.85
N ALA A 40 8.69 10.72 -17.82
CA ALA A 40 9.48 11.36 -18.86
C ALA A 40 10.50 12.36 -18.28
N LEU A 41 10.13 13.14 -17.25
CA LEU A 41 11.06 14.02 -16.54
C LEU A 41 12.21 13.26 -15.88
N ILE A 42 11.92 12.12 -15.24
CA ILE A 42 12.95 11.28 -14.62
C ILE A 42 13.85 10.65 -15.67
N ALA A 43 13.30 10.18 -16.79
CA ALA A 43 14.10 9.64 -17.90
C ALA A 43 15.06 10.71 -18.49
N GLY A 44 14.59 11.94 -18.67
CA GLY A 44 15.43 13.06 -19.09
C GLY A 44 16.55 13.38 -18.08
N ALA A 45 16.22 13.40 -16.78
CA ALA A 45 17.20 13.64 -15.73
C ALA A 45 18.24 12.49 -15.64
N ALA A 46 17.83 11.24 -15.86
CA ALA A 46 18.72 10.09 -15.87
C ALA A 46 19.74 10.12 -17.00
N ALA A 47 19.34 10.63 -18.17
CA ALA A 47 20.21 10.82 -19.33
C ALA A 47 21.12 12.04 -19.22
N GLY A 48 20.83 12.96 -18.31
CA GLY A 48 21.55 14.21 -18.13
C GLY A 48 22.85 14.05 -17.29
N ASP A 49 23.67 15.13 -17.29
CA ASP A 49 24.94 15.14 -16.55
C ASP A 49 24.82 15.59 -15.11
N ALA A 50 23.78 16.34 -14.76
CA ALA A 50 23.56 16.82 -13.41
C ALA A 50 23.23 15.63 -12.46
N PRO A 51 23.87 15.55 -11.28
CA PRO A 51 23.54 14.51 -10.31
C PRO A 51 22.15 14.74 -9.72
N VAL A 52 21.29 13.74 -9.83
CA VAL A 52 19.93 13.76 -9.26
C VAL A 52 19.78 12.55 -8.35
N TYR A 53 19.54 12.81 -7.06
CA TYR A 53 19.46 11.78 -6.04
C TYR A 53 18.47 10.68 -6.36
N GLY A 54 18.93 9.43 -6.33
CA GLY A 54 18.10 8.25 -6.58
C GLY A 54 17.70 8.05 -8.05
N VAL A 55 18.12 8.93 -8.95
CA VAL A 55 17.90 8.85 -10.40
C VAL A 55 19.16 8.34 -11.09
N ASN A 56 20.25 9.13 -11.04
CA ASN A 56 21.55 8.80 -11.63
C ASN A 56 22.68 8.87 -10.60
N THR A 57 22.35 8.78 -9.31
CA THR A 57 23.33 8.66 -8.21
C THR A 57 23.00 7.46 -7.33
N GLY A 58 23.97 7.02 -6.53
CA GLY A 58 23.73 6.06 -5.46
C GLY A 58 22.89 6.64 -4.32
N PHE A 59 22.72 5.85 -3.25
CA PHE A 59 21.90 6.19 -2.09
C PHE A 59 22.75 6.40 -0.82
N GLY A 60 22.24 7.17 0.12
CA GLY A 60 22.89 7.43 1.40
C GLY A 60 24.30 8.00 1.23
N LYS A 61 25.32 7.29 1.69
CA LYS A 61 26.73 7.72 1.55
C LYS A 61 27.23 7.79 0.10
N LEU A 62 26.54 7.14 -0.82
CA LEU A 62 26.86 7.14 -2.26
C LEU A 62 26.03 8.17 -3.05
N ALA A 63 25.33 9.08 -2.39
CA ALA A 63 24.46 10.07 -3.03
C ALA A 63 25.20 11.03 -4.00
N SER A 64 26.52 11.20 -3.82
CA SER A 64 27.38 12.01 -4.71
C SER A 64 28.05 11.22 -5.83
N ILE A 65 27.88 9.89 -5.84
CA ILE A 65 28.51 9.02 -6.86
C ILE A 65 27.53 8.87 -8.01
N LYS A 66 27.94 9.33 -9.21
CA LYS A 66 27.16 9.13 -10.44
C LYS A 66 27.17 7.65 -10.82
N ILE A 67 26.01 7.11 -11.15
CA ILE A 67 25.82 5.73 -11.60
C ILE A 67 25.59 5.74 -13.11
N PRO A 68 26.35 4.94 -13.88
CA PRO A 68 26.10 4.78 -15.30
C PRO A 68 24.68 4.28 -15.59
N LEU A 69 24.12 4.68 -16.73
CA LEU A 69 22.74 4.31 -17.09
C LEU A 69 22.56 2.80 -17.20
N GLU A 70 23.57 2.09 -17.70
CA GLU A 70 23.59 0.63 -17.80
C GLU A 70 23.52 -0.08 -16.45
N ASP A 71 24.01 0.54 -15.37
CA ASP A 71 24.01 -0.03 -14.02
C ASP A 71 22.76 0.32 -13.22
N THR A 72 21.91 1.19 -13.75
CA THR A 72 20.72 1.69 -13.03
C THR A 72 19.76 0.57 -12.61
N ALA A 73 19.44 -0.35 -13.52
CA ALA A 73 18.53 -1.46 -13.21
C ALA A 73 19.11 -2.36 -12.10
N THR A 74 20.40 -2.63 -12.15
CA THR A 74 21.12 -3.39 -11.11
C THR A 74 21.08 -2.65 -9.77
N LEU A 75 21.31 -1.34 -9.77
CA LEU A 75 21.24 -0.50 -8.57
C LEU A 75 19.85 -0.55 -7.96
N GLN A 76 18.78 -0.34 -8.76
CA GLN A 76 17.40 -0.37 -8.27
C GLN A 76 17.03 -1.75 -7.71
N ARG A 77 17.40 -2.84 -8.41
CA ARG A 77 17.20 -4.20 -7.92
C ARG A 77 17.91 -4.45 -6.58
N ASN A 78 19.19 -4.06 -6.48
CA ASN A 78 19.97 -4.23 -5.27
C ASN A 78 19.43 -3.39 -4.10
N LEU A 79 18.89 -2.20 -4.38
CA LEU A 79 18.19 -1.39 -3.40
C LEU A 79 17.02 -2.17 -2.79
N ILE A 80 16.18 -2.78 -3.63
CA ILE A 80 15.04 -3.57 -3.16
C ILE A 80 15.50 -4.76 -2.33
N LEU A 81 16.39 -5.58 -2.86
CA LEU A 81 16.80 -6.82 -2.19
C LEU A 81 17.51 -6.56 -0.87
N SER A 82 18.34 -5.51 -0.78
CA SER A 82 19.02 -5.14 0.47
C SER A 82 18.08 -4.63 1.55
N HIS A 83 16.90 -4.14 1.18
CA HIS A 83 15.88 -3.66 2.11
C HIS A 83 14.83 -4.74 2.48
N CYS A 84 14.87 -5.92 1.86
CA CYS A 84 14.04 -7.07 2.24
C CYS A 84 14.53 -7.70 3.56
N ALA A 85 14.60 -6.89 4.62
CA ALA A 85 15.17 -7.26 5.91
C ALA A 85 14.10 -7.51 6.99
N GLY A 86 12.82 -7.58 6.60
CA GLY A 86 11.72 -7.88 7.52
C GLY A 86 11.81 -9.30 8.09
N VAL A 87 11.33 -9.48 9.32
CA VAL A 87 11.33 -10.76 10.03
C VAL A 87 9.99 -11.01 10.73
N GLY A 88 9.73 -12.26 11.08
CA GLY A 88 8.53 -12.68 11.81
C GLY A 88 7.49 -13.34 10.90
N SER A 89 6.28 -13.50 11.45
CA SER A 89 5.14 -14.07 10.72
C SER A 89 4.69 -13.17 9.57
N PRO A 90 3.92 -13.70 8.60
CA PRO A 90 3.32 -12.88 7.56
C PRO A 90 2.39 -11.81 8.13
N THR A 91 2.42 -10.62 7.56
CA THR A 91 1.37 -9.60 7.73
C THR A 91 0.05 -10.16 7.20
N PRO A 92 -1.10 -9.89 7.85
CA PRO A 92 -2.40 -10.31 7.35
C PRO A 92 -2.62 -9.89 5.89
N PRO A 93 -3.12 -10.79 5.02
CA PRO A 93 -3.28 -10.53 3.59
C PRO A 93 -4.10 -9.27 3.28
N GLU A 94 -5.13 -9.00 4.05
CA GLU A 94 -5.99 -7.81 3.93
C GLU A 94 -5.21 -6.50 4.17
N VAL A 95 -4.24 -6.50 5.09
CA VAL A 95 -3.36 -5.34 5.34
C VAL A 95 -2.39 -5.14 4.17
N VAL A 96 -1.82 -6.23 3.64
CA VAL A 96 -0.93 -6.16 2.47
C VAL A 96 -1.69 -5.68 1.24
N ARG A 97 -2.93 -6.13 1.04
CA ARG A 97 -3.80 -5.66 -0.05
C ARG A 97 -4.08 -4.16 0.05
N LEU A 98 -4.39 -3.67 1.25
CA LEU A 98 -4.53 -2.24 1.52
C LEU A 98 -3.22 -1.48 1.22
N MET A 99 -2.08 -1.99 1.67
CA MET A 99 -0.77 -1.38 1.39
C MET A 99 -0.52 -1.24 -0.12
N MET A 100 -0.83 -2.27 -0.92
CA MET A 100 -0.72 -2.23 -2.38
C MET A 100 -1.64 -1.19 -3.01
N ALA A 101 -2.90 -1.13 -2.58
CA ALA A 101 -3.87 -0.13 -3.05
C ALA A 101 -3.45 1.31 -2.68
N LEU A 102 -2.97 1.52 -1.46
CA LEU A 102 -2.42 2.81 -1.02
C LEU A 102 -1.17 3.20 -1.82
N LYS A 103 -0.35 2.22 -2.23
CA LYS A 103 0.78 2.48 -3.13
C LYS A 103 0.30 2.91 -4.50
N LEU A 104 -0.73 2.27 -5.09
CA LEU A 104 -1.34 2.72 -6.34
C LEU A 104 -1.83 4.17 -6.25
N LEU A 105 -2.56 4.52 -5.18
CA LEU A 105 -3.03 5.89 -4.92
C LEU A 105 -1.88 6.90 -4.84
N SER A 106 -0.79 6.52 -4.19
CA SER A 106 0.41 7.36 -4.09
C SER A 106 1.09 7.58 -5.43
N LEU A 107 1.29 6.51 -6.21
CA LEU A 107 1.91 6.57 -7.53
C LEU A 107 1.03 7.33 -8.54
N GLY A 108 -0.28 7.13 -8.47
CA GLY A 108 -1.27 7.79 -9.31
C GLY A 108 -1.35 9.31 -9.14
N ARG A 109 -0.71 9.89 -8.09
CA ARG A 109 -0.57 11.35 -7.97
C ARG A 109 0.32 11.97 -9.06
N GLY A 110 1.04 11.14 -9.84
CA GLY A 110 1.89 11.61 -10.92
C GLY A 110 3.13 12.41 -10.46
N ALA A 111 3.59 12.22 -9.22
CA ALA A 111 4.74 12.93 -8.65
C ALA A 111 5.95 12.03 -8.37
N SER A 112 5.79 10.71 -8.49
CA SER A 112 6.84 9.74 -8.13
C SER A 112 7.83 9.47 -9.25
N GLY A 113 7.46 9.73 -10.52
CA GLY A 113 8.31 9.54 -11.69
C GLY A 113 8.52 8.07 -12.07
N VAL A 114 7.53 7.21 -11.80
CA VAL A 114 7.53 5.81 -12.23
C VAL A 114 6.83 5.66 -13.57
N ARG A 115 7.23 4.66 -14.37
CA ARG A 115 6.51 4.28 -15.58
C ARG A 115 5.15 3.68 -15.24
N TRP A 116 4.17 3.84 -16.14
CA TRP A 116 2.85 3.22 -15.97
C TRP A 116 2.92 1.70 -15.83
N GLU A 117 3.93 1.06 -16.41
CA GLU A 117 4.19 -0.37 -16.25
C GLU A 117 4.30 -0.82 -14.78
N VAL A 118 4.86 0.02 -13.91
CA VAL A 118 4.97 -0.23 -12.47
C VAL A 118 3.59 -0.23 -11.82
N VAL A 119 2.72 0.71 -12.19
CA VAL A 119 1.32 0.77 -11.75
C VAL A 119 0.58 -0.49 -12.21
N ALA A 120 0.64 -0.78 -13.50
CA ALA A 120 -0.02 -1.94 -14.09
C ALA A 120 0.46 -3.27 -13.48
N GLN A 121 1.71 -3.36 -13.04
CA GLN A 121 2.22 -4.57 -12.38
C GLN A 121 1.56 -4.79 -11.02
N ILE A 122 1.38 -3.72 -10.22
CA ILE A 122 0.68 -3.82 -8.93
C ILE A 122 -0.79 -4.22 -9.15
N GLU A 123 -1.45 -3.65 -10.16
CA GLU A 123 -2.83 -4.01 -10.52
C GLU A 123 -2.95 -5.48 -10.93
N ARG A 124 -2.02 -5.99 -11.75
CA ARG A 124 -1.98 -7.41 -12.14
C ARG A 124 -1.81 -8.34 -10.94
N LEU A 125 -0.95 -8.00 -9.99
CA LEU A 125 -0.78 -8.78 -8.75
C LEU A 125 -2.07 -8.81 -7.94
N LEU A 126 -2.73 -7.66 -7.76
CA LEU A 126 -4.01 -7.56 -7.05
C LEU A 126 -5.11 -8.37 -7.74
N ALA A 127 -5.23 -8.24 -9.07
CA ALA A 127 -6.22 -8.97 -9.88
C ALA A 127 -6.01 -10.49 -9.84
N ALA A 128 -4.75 -10.94 -9.80
CA ALA A 128 -4.38 -12.35 -9.68
C ALA A 128 -4.47 -12.89 -8.24
N GLY A 129 -4.82 -12.06 -7.25
CA GLY A 129 -4.82 -12.47 -5.84
C GLY A 129 -3.42 -12.83 -5.31
N ILE A 130 -2.37 -12.37 -5.97
CA ILE A 130 -0.98 -12.58 -5.55
C ILE A 130 -0.64 -11.56 -4.48
N ILE A 131 -0.62 -12.00 -3.22
CA ILE A 131 -0.34 -11.16 -2.06
C ILE A 131 1.11 -11.36 -1.63
N PRO A 132 1.97 -10.32 -1.69
CA PRO A 132 3.34 -10.40 -1.21
C PRO A 132 3.43 -10.88 0.24
N HIS A 133 4.34 -11.81 0.52
CA HIS A 133 4.69 -12.19 1.88
C HIS A 133 5.53 -11.08 2.51
N VAL A 134 4.89 -10.25 3.29
CA VAL A 134 5.51 -9.15 4.03
C VAL A 134 5.59 -9.53 5.50
N PRO A 135 6.80 -9.67 6.09
CA PRO A 135 6.94 -9.95 7.51
C PRO A 135 6.41 -8.81 8.38
N VAL A 136 5.82 -9.13 9.55
CA VAL A 136 5.20 -8.15 10.46
C VAL A 136 6.20 -7.19 11.09
N ARG A 137 7.50 -7.52 11.14
CA ARG A 137 8.55 -6.70 11.75
C ARG A 137 9.54 -6.25 10.68
N GLY A 138 9.62 -4.95 10.43
CA GLY A 138 10.52 -4.37 9.44
C GLY A 138 10.33 -2.87 9.26
N SER A 139 9.12 -2.35 9.46
CA SER A 139 8.89 -0.91 9.54
C SER A 139 9.43 -0.36 10.88
N VAL A 140 10.05 0.82 10.81
CA VAL A 140 10.50 1.57 11.98
C VAL A 140 9.62 2.79 12.25
N GLY A 141 8.49 2.92 11.56
CA GLY A 141 7.54 4.02 11.71
C GLY A 141 8.08 5.39 11.27
N ALA A 142 9.12 5.41 10.44
CA ALA A 142 9.67 6.63 9.87
C ALA A 142 8.89 7.08 8.62
N SER A 143 9.37 8.13 7.91
CA SER A 143 8.73 8.66 6.70
C SER A 143 8.73 7.71 5.49
N GLY A 144 9.34 6.53 5.61
CA GLY A 144 9.32 5.45 4.63
C GLY A 144 9.29 4.10 5.33
N ASP A 145 8.30 3.28 5.00
CA ASP A 145 8.18 1.88 5.44
C ASP A 145 9.05 0.98 4.55
N LEU A 146 10.36 1.22 4.54
CA LEU A 146 11.28 0.69 3.52
C LEU A 146 11.22 -0.85 3.40
N ALA A 147 11.40 -1.57 4.51
CA ALA A 147 11.45 -3.03 4.46
C ALA A 147 10.12 -3.67 4.02
N PRO A 148 8.95 -3.33 4.57
CA PRO A 148 7.68 -3.87 4.08
C PRO A 148 7.43 -3.61 2.60
N LEU A 149 7.69 -2.39 2.14
CA LEU A 149 7.52 -2.01 0.74
C LEU A 149 8.56 -2.67 -0.17
N ALA A 150 9.76 -2.96 0.34
CA ALA A 150 10.76 -3.73 -0.39
C ALA A 150 10.31 -5.19 -0.61
N HIS A 151 9.75 -5.85 0.41
CA HIS A 151 9.16 -7.18 0.24
C HIS A 151 8.03 -7.19 -0.80
N MET A 152 7.15 -6.18 -0.80
CA MET A 152 6.14 -6.01 -1.85
C MET A 152 6.78 -5.86 -3.23
N THR A 153 7.77 -4.99 -3.35
CA THR A 153 8.43 -4.69 -4.62
C THR A 153 9.25 -5.86 -5.15
N ALA A 154 9.88 -6.64 -4.28
CA ALA A 154 10.64 -7.84 -4.67
C ALA A 154 9.76 -8.82 -5.46
N VAL A 155 8.50 -8.99 -5.09
CA VAL A 155 7.55 -9.84 -5.82
C VAL A 155 7.36 -9.36 -7.26
N MET A 156 7.32 -8.06 -7.50
CA MET A 156 7.23 -7.49 -8.86
C MET A 156 8.43 -7.84 -9.72
N LEU A 157 9.59 -8.09 -9.10
CA LEU A 157 10.85 -8.49 -9.76
C LEU A 157 10.97 -10.03 -9.92
N GLY A 158 9.99 -10.80 -9.44
CA GLY A 158 10.05 -12.26 -9.40
C GLY A 158 10.87 -12.82 -8.23
N GLU A 159 11.18 -11.98 -7.26
CA GLU A 159 11.96 -12.34 -6.08
C GLU A 159 11.07 -12.46 -4.83
N GLY A 160 11.58 -13.11 -3.78
CA GLY A 160 10.86 -13.24 -2.52
C GLY A 160 9.74 -14.28 -2.58
N ARG A 161 8.69 -14.07 -1.79
CA ARG A 161 7.61 -15.03 -1.57
C ARG A 161 6.25 -14.34 -1.59
N VAL A 162 5.21 -15.11 -1.85
CA VAL A 162 3.81 -14.66 -1.82
C VAL A 162 2.96 -15.59 -0.97
N VAL A 163 1.89 -15.05 -0.43
CA VAL A 163 0.78 -15.83 0.15
C VAL A 163 -0.21 -16.11 -0.98
N HIS A 164 -0.43 -17.37 -1.30
CA HIS A 164 -1.32 -17.79 -2.38
C HIS A 164 -2.00 -19.09 -2.00
N ASP A 165 -3.32 -19.15 -2.12
CA ASP A 165 -4.15 -20.33 -1.77
C ASP A 165 -3.84 -20.91 -0.38
N GLY A 166 -3.60 -20.05 0.61
CA GLY A 166 -3.32 -20.45 2.00
C GLY A 166 -1.90 -20.97 2.23
N GLY A 167 -1.04 -21.02 1.21
CA GLY A 167 0.37 -21.38 1.28
C GLY A 167 1.31 -20.21 1.07
N ILE A 168 2.60 -20.43 1.30
CA ILE A 168 3.66 -19.50 0.98
C ILE A 168 4.55 -20.12 -0.09
N ILE A 169 4.57 -19.54 -1.29
CA ILE A 169 5.32 -20.04 -2.44
C ILE A 169 6.30 -18.97 -2.95
N PRO A 170 7.32 -19.35 -3.75
CA PRO A 170 8.19 -18.40 -4.42
C PRO A 170 7.42 -17.47 -5.36
N ALA A 171 7.77 -16.16 -5.37
CA ALA A 171 7.12 -15.18 -6.23
C ALA A 171 7.22 -15.53 -7.71
N ALA A 172 8.39 -16.00 -8.17
CA ALA A 172 8.59 -16.41 -9.57
C ALA A 172 7.63 -17.52 -10.01
N GLU A 173 7.30 -18.46 -9.12
CA GLU A 173 6.36 -19.54 -9.38
C GLU A 173 4.93 -19.02 -9.52
N ALA A 174 4.50 -18.17 -8.59
CA ALA A 174 3.17 -17.55 -8.62
C ALA A 174 2.99 -16.68 -9.87
N LEU A 175 3.96 -15.83 -10.19
CA LEU A 175 3.92 -14.99 -11.38
C LEU A 175 3.82 -15.82 -12.66
N LYS A 176 4.63 -16.88 -12.77
CA LYS A 176 4.60 -17.80 -13.92
C LYS A 176 3.24 -18.48 -14.07
N ALA A 177 2.65 -18.93 -12.96
CA ALA A 177 1.34 -19.60 -12.97
C ALA A 177 0.23 -18.68 -13.51
N HIS A 178 0.33 -17.38 -13.29
CA HIS A 178 -0.62 -16.37 -13.76
C HIS A 178 -0.21 -15.67 -15.07
N GLY A 179 0.88 -16.10 -15.73
CA GLY A 179 1.36 -15.49 -16.97
C GLY A 179 1.85 -14.05 -16.80
N ILE A 180 2.24 -13.65 -15.59
CA ILE A 180 2.74 -12.32 -15.26
C ILE A 180 4.27 -12.33 -15.38
N ALA A 181 4.82 -11.51 -16.27
CA ALA A 181 6.27 -11.36 -16.36
C ALA A 181 6.80 -10.47 -15.24
N PRO A 182 7.94 -10.81 -14.62
CA PRO A 182 8.66 -9.89 -13.75
C PRO A 182 9.05 -8.61 -14.50
N ILE A 183 9.08 -7.47 -13.79
CA ILE A 183 9.53 -6.20 -14.37
C ILE A 183 10.97 -5.88 -13.95
N ALA A 184 11.68 -5.14 -14.81
CA ALA A 184 12.93 -4.49 -14.46
C ALA A 184 12.66 -3.02 -14.08
N LEU A 185 13.22 -2.56 -12.96
CA LEU A 185 13.03 -1.20 -12.49
C LEU A 185 13.94 -0.22 -13.23
N GLY A 186 13.35 0.88 -13.68
CA GLY A 186 14.05 2.03 -14.22
C GLY A 186 14.59 2.98 -13.13
N PRO A 187 15.23 4.10 -13.56
CA PRO A 187 15.77 5.11 -12.66
C PRO A 187 14.72 5.58 -11.66
N LYS A 188 15.09 5.68 -10.37
CA LYS A 188 14.25 6.13 -9.25
C LYS A 188 13.09 5.19 -8.88
N GLU A 189 12.70 4.21 -9.70
CA GLU A 189 11.50 3.39 -9.46
C GLU A 189 11.61 2.57 -8.18
N GLY A 190 12.80 2.04 -7.87
CA GLY A 190 13.04 1.35 -6.59
C GLY A 190 12.79 2.26 -5.40
N LEU A 191 13.37 3.47 -5.41
CA LEU A 191 13.15 4.45 -4.34
C LEU A 191 11.67 4.87 -4.25
N ALA A 192 10.99 5.10 -5.36
CA ALA A 192 9.58 5.47 -5.38
C ALA A 192 8.68 4.36 -4.80
N LEU A 193 9.04 3.11 -5.02
CA LEU A 193 8.30 1.95 -4.53
C LEU A 193 8.48 1.72 -3.04
N ILE A 194 9.71 1.87 -2.50
CA ILE A 194 9.97 1.58 -1.08
C ILE A 194 9.77 2.79 -0.16
N ASN A 195 9.71 4.01 -0.68
CA ASN A 195 9.54 5.21 0.13
C ASN A 195 8.05 5.59 0.23
N GLY A 196 7.57 5.74 1.46
CA GLY A 196 6.21 6.11 1.82
C GLY A 196 5.70 5.36 3.03
N THR A 197 4.53 5.75 3.53
CA THR A 197 3.94 5.26 4.78
C THR A 197 2.78 4.27 4.54
N GLN A 198 2.74 3.61 3.40
CA GLN A 198 1.60 2.78 3.00
C GLN A 198 1.37 1.58 3.93
N PHE A 199 2.45 1.00 4.47
CA PHE A 199 2.35 -0.10 5.42
C PHE A 199 1.77 0.35 6.77
N SER A 200 2.32 1.41 7.35
CA SER A 200 1.82 2.00 8.60
C SER A 200 0.38 2.48 8.45
N THR A 201 0.04 3.10 7.31
CA THR A 201 -1.32 3.55 7.01
C THR A 201 -2.29 2.37 6.86
N ALA A 202 -1.87 1.28 6.21
CA ALA A 202 -2.69 0.08 6.07
C ALA A 202 -3.02 -0.56 7.43
N TYR A 203 -2.05 -0.62 8.34
CA TYR A 203 -2.32 -1.07 9.71
C TYR A 203 -3.24 -0.13 10.48
N ALA A 204 -3.06 1.19 10.35
CA ALA A 204 -3.94 2.16 10.98
C ALA A 204 -5.38 2.04 10.50
N LEU A 205 -5.59 1.84 9.18
CA LEU A 205 -6.91 1.63 8.59
C LEU A 205 -7.52 0.30 9.05
N SER A 206 -6.76 -0.79 9.03
CA SER A 206 -7.23 -2.09 9.53
C SER A 206 -7.67 -1.99 11.00
N GLY A 207 -6.88 -1.33 11.85
CA GLY A 207 -7.24 -1.07 13.25
C GLY A 207 -8.49 -0.21 13.40
N LEU A 208 -8.66 0.82 12.55
CA LEU A 208 -9.84 1.66 12.53
C LEU A 208 -11.09 0.85 12.15
N PHE A 209 -11.04 0.01 11.12
CA PHE A 209 -12.17 -0.81 10.69
C PHE A 209 -12.59 -1.81 11.77
N GLN A 210 -11.62 -2.50 12.39
CA GLN A 210 -11.88 -3.42 13.49
C GLN A 210 -12.46 -2.70 14.73
N ALA A 211 -11.98 -1.50 15.05
CA ALA A 211 -12.52 -0.70 16.15
C ALA A 211 -13.96 -0.26 15.86
N TRP A 212 -14.26 0.08 14.60
CA TRP A 212 -15.61 0.42 14.18
C TRP A 212 -16.56 -0.75 14.34
N ASP A 213 -16.21 -1.94 13.81
CA ASP A 213 -17.00 -3.16 13.96
C ASP A 213 -17.26 -3.50 15.43
N THR A 214 -16.26 -3.31 16.28
CA THR A 214 -16.36 -3.52 17.73
C THR A 214 -17.33 -2.54 18.36
N ALA A 215 -17.29 -1.27 17.97
CA ALA A 215 -18.21 -0.24 18.48
C ALA A 215 -19.67 -0.52 18.07
N GLU A 216 -19.89 -0.90 16.82
CA GLU A 216 -21.23 -1.30 16.33
C GLU A 216 -21.77 -2.51 17.10
N ALA A 217 -20.93 -3.55 17.29
CA ALA A 217 -21.29 -4.73 18.07
C ALA A 217 -21.61 -4.36 19.53
N ALA A 218 -20.88 -3.41 20.13
CA ALA A 218 -21.15 -2.93 21.47
C ALA A 218 -22.52 -2.24 21.60
N ILE A 219 -22.91 -1.44 20.62
CA ILE A 219 -24.24 -0.78 20.58
C ILE A 219 -25.34 -1.84 20.51
N VAL A 220 -25.20 -2.83 19.62
CA VAL A 220 -26.19 -3.90 19.48
C VAL A 220 -26.32 -4.71 20.77
N THR A 221 -25.20 -5.13 21.37
CA THR A 221 -25.20 -5.92 22.61
C THR A 221 -25.74 -5.13 23.81
N ALA A 222 -25.44 -3.84 23.90
CA ALA A 222 -25.99 -2.96 24.93
C ALA A 222 -27.52 -2.81 24.78
N SER A 223 -28.02 -2.66 23.56
CA SER A 223 -29.46 -2.58 23.27
C SER A 223 -30.17 -3.87 23.65
N LEU A 224 -29.63 -5.04 23.25
CA LEU A 224 -30.17 -6.35 23.63
C LEU A 224 -30.18 -6.56 25.14
N SER A 225 -29.12 -6.14 25.84
CA SER A 225 -29.05 -6.23 27.30
C SER A 225 -30.09 -5.36 27.99
N THR A 226 -30.30 -4.13 27.51
CA THR A 226 -31.29 -3.20 28.03
C THR A 226 -32.71 -3.77 27.86
N ASP A 227 -33.00 -4.36 26.68
CA ASP A 227 -34.30 -5.00 26.41
C ASP A 227 -34.52 -6.24 27.33
N ALA A 228 -33.51 -7.11 27.41
CA ALA A 228 -33.60 -8.36 28.16
C ALA A 228 -33.88 -8.14 29.68
N ILE A 229 -33.34 -7.07 30.26
CA ILE A 229 -33.61 -6.70 31.67
C ILE A 229 -34.84 -5.80 31.83
N MET A 230 -35.62 -5.57 30.75
CA MET A 230 -36.72 -4.60 30.73
C MET A 230 -36.29 -3.21 31.20
N GLY A 231 -35.09 -2.78 30.79
CA GLY A 231 -34.49 -1.50 31.14
C GLY A 231 -35.19 -0.31 30.51
N SER A 232 -34.89 0.89 31.03
CA SER A 232 -35.45 2.14 30.52
C SER A 232 -34.49 2.84 29.56
N THR A 233 -35.01 3.40 28.47
CA THR A 233 -34.27 4.30 27.57
C THR A 233 -34.23 5.75 28.06
N ALA A 234 -34.82 6.05 29.19
CA ALA A 234 -34.84 7.41 29.76
C ALA A 234 -33.47 8.08 29.91
N PRO A 235 -32.37 7.36 30.22
CA PRO A 235 -31.03 7.95 30.28
C PRO A 235 -30.47 8.38 28.87
N LEU A 236 -31.09 7.92 27.80
CA LEU A 236 -30.67 8.23 26.41
C LEU A 236 -31.42 9.43 25.83
N ARG A 237 -32.15 10.19 26.64
CA ARG A 237 -32.88 11.38 26.19
C ARG A 237 -31.93 12.45 25.68
N PRO A 238 -32.23 13.04 24.48
CA PRO A 238 -31.37 14.07 23.87
C PRO A 238 -31.06 15.26 24.77
N GLU A 239 -32.02 15.65 25.62
CA GLU A 239 -31.86 16.78 26.54
C GLU A 239 -30.74 16.55 27.55
N ILE A 240 -30.55 15.31 28.02
CA ILE A 240 -29.48 14.94 28.94
C ILE A 240 -28.11 15.10 28.26
N HIS A 241 -27.98 14.66 27.02
CA HIS A 241 -26.74 14.75 26.23
C HIS A 241 -26.43 16.20 25.85
N ALA A 242 -27.45 17.00 25.51
CA ALA A 242 -27.31 18.42 25.26
C ALA A 242 -26.75 19.19 26.46
N LEU A 243 -27.20 18.86 27.69
CA LEU A 243 -26.66 19.46 28.91
C LEU A 243 -25.18 19.12 29.14
N ARG A 244 -24.69 17.98 28.67
CA ARG A 244 -23.27 17.58 28.77
C ARG A 244 -22.41 18.28 27.72
N GLY A 245 -22.97 18.66 26.56
CA GLY A 245 -22.31 19.44 25.53
C GLY A 245 -21.20 18.68 24.74
N HIS A 246 -21.19 17.37 24.78
CA HIS A 246 -20.24 16.54 24.03
C HIS A 246 -20.83 16.05 22.71
N GLN A 247 -20.44 16.66 21.59
CA GLN A 247 -21.02 16.36 20.28
C GLN A 247 -20.90 14.87 19.91
N GLY A 248 -19.75 14.25 20.10
CA GLY A 248 -19.55 12.82 19.81
C GLY A 248 -20.33 11.85 20.72
N GLN A 249 -21.06 12.37 21.73
CA GLN A 249 -22.01 11.60 22.52
C GLN A 249 -23.44 11.81 22.01
N ILE A 250 -23.68 12.91 21.30
CA ILE A 250 -24.98 13.29 20.74
C ILE A 250 -25.22 12.57 19.41
N ASP A 251 -24.18 12.50 18.57
CA ASP A 251 -24.20 11.86 17.25
C ASP A 251 -24.24 10.34 17.35
#